data_73980435d6828f6ec474d7486247c6f3
#
_entry.id   73980435d6828f6ec474d7486247c6f3
#
_cell.length_a   1.000
_cell.length_b   1.000
_cell.length_c   1.000
_cell.angle_alpha   90.00
_cell.angle_beta   90.00
_cell.angle_gamma   90.00
#
_symmetry.space_group_name_H-M   'P 1'
#
loop_
_entity.id
_entity.type
_entity.pdbx_description
1 polymer ?
#
loop_
_entity_poly.entity_id
_entity_poly.type
_entity_poly.pdbx_seq_one_letter_code
_entity_poly.pdbx_strand_id
1 'polypeptide(L)'
;MKVLVIDDSNTIRRSAEIFLKQAGHEVLLAEDGFDALSKINDSHPDIIFCDILMPRLDGYQTCSLIKKNPRFRATPVVMLSSKDGLFDRARGRMV
;
A
#
# COMPACT_ATOMS: atom_id res chain seq x y z
N MET A 1 13.11 -6.06 1.78
CA MET A 1 11.80 -6.03 2.47
C MET A 1 10.70 -6.47 1.53
N LYS A 2 9.66 -7.02 2.08
CA LYS A 2 8.46 -7.32 1.30
C LYS A 2 7.51 -6.12 1.42
N VAL A 3 7.18 -5.49 0.30
CA VAL A 3 6.41 -4.25 0.24
C VAL A 3 5.10 -4.50 -0.50
N LEU A 4 3.99 -4.09 0.09
CA LEU A 4 2.68 -4.12 -0.58
C LEU A 4 2.32 -2.69 -0.99
N VAL A 5 1.98 -2.50 -2.26
CA VAL A 5 1.53 -1.21 -2.79
C VAL A 5 0.07 -1.31 -3.19
N ILE A 6 -0.76 -0.48 -2.59
CA ILE A 6 -2.21 -0.46 -2.82
C ILE A 6 -2.57 0.85 -3.52
N ASP A 7 -2.99 0.77 -4.77
CA ASP A 7 -3.34 1.95 -5.57
C ASP A 7 -4.25 1.50 -6.71
N ASP A 8 -5.27 2.27 -7.02
CA ASP A 8 -6.21 1.94 -8.10
C ASP A 8 -5.67 2.30 -9.49
N SER A 9 -4.58 3.03 -9.56
CA SER A 9 -3.95 3.41 -10.83
C SER A 9 -2.93 2.38 -11.27
N ASN A 10 -3.11 1.81 -12.46
CA ASN A 10 -2.13 0.89 -13.05
C ASN A 10 -0.78 1.56 -13.24
N THR A 11 -0.78 2.81 -13.67
CA THR A 11 0.45 3.57 -13.91
C THR A 11 1.23 3.76 -12.62
N ILE A 12 0.56 4.14 -11.54
CA ILE A 12 1.20 4.35 -10.24
C ILE A 12 1.75 3.02 -9.70
N ARG A 13 0.95 1.94 -9.77
CA ARG A 13 1.41 0.63 -9.30
C ARG A 13 2.66 0.18 -10.05
N ARG A 14 2.66 0.36 -11.38
CA ARG A 14 3.80 -0.05 -12.20
C ARG A 14 5.04 0.75 -11.86
N SER A 15 4.89 2.06 -11.69
CA SER A 15 6.01 2.93 -11.33
C SER A 15 6.60 2.55 -9.98
N ALA A 16 5.73 2.31 -9.01
CA ALA A 16 6.16 1.89 -7.68
C ALA A 16 6.87 0.54 -7.72
N GLU A 17 6.33 -0.40 -8.48
CA GLU A 17 6.93 -1.71 -8.63
C GLU A 17 8.36 -1.62 -9.19
N ILE A 18 8.54 -0.87 -10.26
CA ILE A 18 9.85 -0.71 -10.89
C ILE A 18 10.84 -0.09 -9.91
N PHE A 19 10.43 1.00 -9.28
CA PHE A 19 11.28 1.74 -8.34
C PHE A 19 11.72 0.86 -7.16
N LEU A 20 10.77 0.17 -6.56
CA LEU A 20 11.04 -0.63 -5.36
C LEU A 20 11.84 -1.90 -5.68
N LYS A 21 11.60 -2.51 -6.83
CA LYS A 21 12.40 -3.66 -7.26
C LYS A 21 13.84 -3.27 -7.54
N GLN A 22 14.06 -2.11 -8.13
CA GLN A 22 15.41 -1.60 -8.35
C GLN A 22 16.15 -1.37 -7.04
N ALA A 23 15.42 -1.03 -5.99
CA ALA A 23 15.99 -0.85 -4.66
C ALA A 23 16.19 -2.17 -3.91
N GLY A 24 15.87 -3.31 -4.52
CA GLY A 24 16.11 -4.62 -3.95
C GLY A 24 14.98 -5.20 -3.12
N HIS A 25 13.77 -4.64 -3.23
CA HIS A 25 12.63 -5.12 -2.47
C HIS A 25 11.77 -6.10 -3.26
N GLU A 26 11.12 -7.00 -2.53
CA GLU A 26 10.07 -7.83 -3.10
C GLU A 26 8.77 -7.02 -3.06
N VAL A 27 8.06 -6.94 -4.18
CA VAL A 27 6.91 -6.05 -4.32
C VAL A 27 5.65 -6.85 -4.65
N LEU A 28 4.60 -6.56 -3.89
CA LEU A 28 3.26 -7.07 -4.11
C LEU A 28 2.36 -5.88 -4.45
N LEU A 29 1.41 -6.09 -5.36
CA LEU A 29 0.53 -5.02 -5.81
C LEU A 29 -0.92 -5.38 -5.54
N ALA A 30 -1.70 -4.40 -5.11
CA ALA A 30 -3.14 -4.54 -4.95
C ALA A 30 -3.82 -3.35 -5.61
N GLU A 31 -4.91 -3.60 -6.31
CA GLU A 31 -5.62 -2.55 -7.05
C GLU A 31 -6.64 -1.80 -6.23
N ASP A 32 -7.05 -2.35 -5.10
CA ASP A 32 -8.00 -1.71 -4.18
C ASP A 32 -7.87 -2.31 -2.78
N GLY A 33 -8.67 -1.80 -1.84
CA GLY A 33 -8.62 -2.25 -0.47
C GLY A 33 -9.05 -3.69 -0.28
N PHE A 34 -10.02 -4.17 -1.06
CA PHE A 34 -10.46 -5.56 -0.97
C PHE A 34 -9.39 -6.52 -1.46
N ASP A 35 -8.75 -6.19 -2.58
CA ASP A 35 -7.64 -6.97 -3.11
C ASP A 35 -6.49 -7.02 -2.11
N ALA A 36 -6.21 -5.89 -1.45
CA ALA A 36 -5.18 -5.82 -0.43
C ALA A 36 -5.47 -6.75 0.74
N LEU A 37 -6.71 -6.74 1.24
CA LEU A 37 -7.08 -7.60 2.36
C LEU A 37 -6.95 -9.09 2.00
N SER A 38 -7.24 -9.43 0.75
CA SER A 38 -7.06 -10.80 0.27
C SER A 38 -5.58 -11.20 0.25
N LYS A 39 -4.72 -10.31 -0.23
CA LYS A 39 -3.29 -10.61 -0.41
C LYS A 39 -2.49 -10.58 0.89
N ILE A 40 -2.87 -9.73 1.82
CA ILE A 40 -2.07 -9.50 3.03
C ILE A 40 -1.97 -10.76 3.90
N ASN A 41 -3.02 -11.55 3.96
CA ASN A 41 -3.03 -12.77 4.77
C ASN A 41 -2.00 -13.80 4.29
N ASP A 42 -1.77 -13.85 2.99
CA ASP A 42 -0.88 -14.85 2.41
C ASP A 42 0.56 -14.35 2.34
N SER A 43 0.76 -13.06 2.25
CA SER A 43 2.05 -12.48 1.90
C SER A 43 2.83 -11.91 3.08
N HIS A 44 2.18 -11.48 4.14
CA HIS A 44 2.81 -10.86 5.32
C HIS A 44 3.83 -9.78 4.97
N PRO A 45 3.38 -8.67 4.37
CA PRO A 45 4.32 -7.60 4.00
C PRO A 45 4.95 -6.95 5.22
N ASP A 46 6.16 -6.44 5.03
CA ASP A 46 6.90 -5.72 6.08
C ASP A 46 6.44 -4.27 6.18
N ILE A 47 5.99 -3.70 5.07
CA ILE A 47 5.49 -2.33 5.00
C ILE A 47 4.44 -2.25 3.90
N ILE A 48 3.47 -1.34 4.08
CA ILE A 48 2.38 -1.15 3.14
C ILE A 48 2.32 0.32 2.74
N PHE A 49 2.30 0.58 1.43
CA PHE A 49 2.01 1.91 0.89
C PHE A 49 0.59 1.89 0.35
N CYS A 50 -0.25 2.81 0.81
CA CYS A 50 -1.65 2.82 0.47
C CYS A 50 -2.10 4.19 -0.03
N ASP A 51 -2.71 4.23 -1.20
CA ASP A 51 -3.33 5.45 -1.72
C ASP A 51 -4.52 5.83 -0.85
N ILE A 52 -4.65 7.10 -0.55
CA ILE A 52 -5.77 7.61 0.26
C ILE A 52 -7.06 7.57 -0.54
N LEU A 53 -7.02 8.00 -1.81
CA LEU A 53 -8.21 8.15 -2.65
C LEU A 53 -8.40 6.94 -3.54
N MET A 54 -9.25 6.03 -3.11
CA MET A 54 -9.62 4.85 -3.87
C MET A 54 -11.14 4.68 -3.84
N PRO A 55 -11.73 4.09 -4.90
CA PRO A 55 -13.17 3.84 -4.92
C PRO A 55 -13.58 2.77 -3.92
N ARG A 56 -14.81 2.84 -3.45
CA ARG A 56 -15.43 1.90 -2.54
C ARG A 56 -14.82 1.89 -1.14
N LEU A 57 -13.58 1.51 -1.02
CA LEU A 57 -12.86 1.40 0.25
C LEU A 57 -11.62 2.27 0.15
N ASP A 58 -11.65 3.45 0.77
CA ASP A 58 -10.53 4.38 0.70
C ASP A 58 -9.32 3.89 1.53
N GLY A 59 -8.21 4.64 1.46
CA GLY A 59 -6.99 4.24 2.14
C GLY A 59 -7.13 4.17 3.66
N TYR A 60 -7.87 5.08 4.26
CA TYR A 60 -8.08 5.08 5.71
C TYR A 60 -8.92 3.90 6.16
N GLN A 61 -9.97 3.59 5.41
CA GLN A 61 -10.82 2.43 5.68
C GLN A 61 -10.03 1.14 5.53
N THR A 62 -9.23 1.05 4.48
CA THR A 62 -8.37 -0.11 4.23
C THR A 62 -7.40 -0.31 5.39
N CYS A 63 -6.72 0.76 5.80
CA CYS A 63 -5.77 0.71 6.92
C CYS A 63 -6.48 0.25 8.20
N SER A 64 -7.64 0.79 8.48
CA SER A 64 -8.41 0.41 9.66
C SER A 64 -8.71 -1.09 9.69
N LEU A 65 -9.13 -1.64 8.56
CA LEU A 65 -9.42 -3.07 8.46
C LEU A 65 -8.16 -3.92 8.63
N ILE A 66 -7.04 -3.50 8.07
CA ILE A 66 -5.77 -4.19 8.23
C ILE A 66 -5.37 -4.21 9.71
N LYS A 67 -5.46 -3.07 10.38
CA LYS A 67 -5.03 -2.93 11.77
C LYS A 67 -5.93 -3.65 12.76
N LYS A 68 -7.15 -4.01 12.39
CA LYS A 68 -8.03 -4.82 13.23
C LYS A 68 -7.51 -6.23 13.42
N ASN A 69 -6.74 -6.73 12.47
CA ASN A 69 -6.14 -8.06 12.59
C ASN A 69 -4.88 -7.95 13.45
N PRO A 70 -4.81 -8.64 14.60
CA PRO A 70 -3.63 -8.56 15.47
C PRO A 70 -2.32 -8.92 14.78
N ARG A 71 -2.37 -9.77 13.75
CA ARG A 71 -1.18 -10.18 13.00
C ARG A 71 -0.53 -9.01 12.27
N PHE A 72 -1.32 -8.01 11.90
CA PHE A 72 -0.84 -6.88 11.09
C PHE A 72 -0.90 -5.55 11.82
N ARG A 73 -1.24 -5.57 13.11
CA ARG A 73 -1.37 -4.34 13.89
C ARG A 73 -0.08 -3.55 13.94
N ALA A 74 1.05 -4.22 13.97
CA ALA A 74 2.37 -3.58 14.02
C ALA A 74 2.97 -3.29 12.65
N THR A 75 2.34 -3.76 11.58
CA THR A 75 2.84 -3.51 10.22
C THR A 75 2.64 -2.03 9.86
N PRO A 76 3.70 -1.29 9.53
CA PRO A 76 3.55 0.12 9.19
C PRO A 76 2.79 0.29 7.87
N VAL A 77 1.86 1.22 7.86
CA VAL A 77 1.10 1.61 6.67
C VAL A 77 1.37 3.08 6.41
N VAL A 78 1.92 3.38 5.23
CA VAL A 78 2.20 4.75 4.80
C VAL A 78 1.10 5.18 3.85
N MET A 79 0.37 6.22 4.25
CA MET A 79 -0.73 6.76 3.44
C MET A 79 -0.16 7.80 2.47
N LEU A 80 -0.49 7.66 1.21
CA LEU A 80 0.07 8.52 0.16
C LEU A 80 -1.05 9.20 -0.62
N SER A 81 -0.78 10.43 -1.07
CA SER A 81 -1.70 11.14 -1.95
C SER A 81 -1.22 11.00 -3.39
N SER A 82 -1.96 10.26 -4.20
CA SER A 82 -1.60 10.04 -5.60
C SER A 82 -1.69 11.34 -6.42
N LYS A 83 -2.50 12.29 -5.96
CA LYS A 83 -2.65 13.56 -6.68
C LYS A 83 -1.39 14.42 -6.64
N ASP A 84 -0.55 14.21 -5.63
CA ASP A 84 0.65 15.02 -5.44
C ASP A 84 1.92 14.36 -5.96
N GLY A 85 1.78 13.23 -6.66
CA GLY A 85 2.94 12.50 -7.14
C GLY A 85 3.52 11.62 -6.05
N LEU A 86 3.17 10.38 -6.10
CA LEU A 86 3.31 9.37 -5.05
C LEU A 86 4.65 9.37 -4.33
N PHE A 87 5.74 9.17 -5.06
CA PHE A 87 7.06 9.06 -4.44
C PHE A 87 7.83 10.38 -4.45
N ASP A 88 7.38 11.34 -5.26
CA ASP A 88 8.13 12.56 -5.45
C ASP A 88 7.96 13.53 -4.27
N ARG A 89 6.83 13.46 -3.62
CA ARG A 89 6.52 14.44 -2.58
C ARG A 89 6.60 13.91 -1.18
N ALA A 90 6.71 12.63 -1.03
CA ALA A 90 6.87 11.98 0.26
C ALA A 90 5.90 12.51 1.32
N ARG A 91 4.67 12.78 0.94
CA ARG A 91 3.64 13.31 1.85
C ARG A 91 2.94 12.24 2.64
N GLY A 92 3.43 11.04 2.55
CA GLY A 92 2.84 9.93 3.25
C GLY A 92 2.89 10.12 4.75
N ARG A 93 1.91 9.54 5.42
CA ARG A 93 1.88 9.46 6.87
C ARG A 93 2.01 8.03 7.29
N MET A 94 2.85 7.83 8.27
CA MET A 94 2.93 6.54 8.93
C MET A 94 1.75 6.39 9.89
N VAL A 95 0.98 5.31 9.76
CA VAL A 95 -0.15 5.04 10.64
C VAL A 95 -0.11 3.62 11.19
#